data_0b01c2fc61b2bbc4d8d4914493b15daa
#
_entry.id   0b01c2fc61b2bbc4d8d4914493b15daa
#
_cell.length_a   1.000
_cell.length_b   1.000
_cell.length_c   1.000
_cell.angle_alpha   90.00
_cell.angle_beta   90.00
_cell.angle_gamma   90.00
#
_symmetry.space_group_name_H-M   'P 1'
#
loop_
_entity.id
_entity.type
_entity.pdbx_description
1 polymer ?
#
loop_
_entity_poly.entity_id
_entity_poly.type
_entity_poly.pdbx_seq_one_letter_code
_entity_poly.pdbx_strand_id
1 'polypeptide(L)'
;MAIKTYKPYTPSRRFMSVLDSKDITAKSSVRGLLTKLKATAGRNNNGRITSRHKERGAKKLYRIIDFKRNKYNIEGKVAAIEYDPYRNARIALVVYPDGDKRYILQPSGLKVGDSVIAAEGGLDIKVGFAMKLKNIPIGTVVHNIEMHPGAGGQLARSAGMSAQIMGRENKYTIIRMPSSEMRYILSECMASVGVVGNEDFINVSIGKAGRNRHRGIRPQTRGSAMNPVDHPHGGGEGKTGTSGHPVSPWGTPAKGYKTRKKKASDKLIISRKKHK
;
A
#
# COMPACT_ATOMS: atom_id res chain seq x y z
N MET A 1 -4.56 -14.72 9.41
CA MET A 1 -3.66 -14.44 10.58
C MET A 1 -4.52 -14.07 11.77
N ALA A 2 -4.08 -14.41 12.99
CA ALA A 2 -4.85 -14.05 14.18
C ALA A 2 -4.44 -12.64 14.68
N ILE A 3 -5.43 -11.83 15.04
CA ILE A 3 -5.21 -10.56 15.73
C ILE A 3 -5.10 -10.86 17.23
N LYS A 4 -3.98 -10.46 17.82
CA LYS A 4 -3.75 -10.56 19.26
C LYS A 4 -4.30 -9.31 19.94
N THR A 5 -5.26 -9.50 20.84
CA THR A 5 -5.77 -8.47 21.75
C THR A 5 -5.10 -8.60 23.11
N TYR A 6 -5.22 -7.57 23.94
CA TYR A 6 -4.62 -7.54 25.27
C TYR A 6 -5.69 -7.39 26.35
N LYS A 7 -5.42 -7.93 27.53
CA LYS A 7 -6.25 -7.65 28.72
C LYS A 7 -6.20 -6.15 29.06
N PRO A 8 -7.30 -5.54 29.51
CA PRO A 8 -7.43 -4.10 29.68
C PRO A 8 -6.79 -3.56 30.98
N TYR A 9 -5.55 -3.92 31.26
CA TYR A 9 -4.85 -3.50 32.49
C TYR A 9 -4.46 -2.01 32.49
N THR A 10 -4.29 -1.40 31.30
CA THR A 10 -3.94 0.01 31.18
C THR A 10 -4.81 0.68 30.09
N PRO A 11 -5.02 2.02 30.13
CA PRO A 11 -5.82 2.73 29.13
C PRO A 11 -5.40 2.42 27.70
N SER A 12 -4.11 2.31 27.42
CA SER A 12 -3.60 2.02 26.08
C SER A 12 -3.83 0.57 25.65
N ARG A 13 -3.74 -0.39 26.57
CA ARG A 13 -3.95 -1.81 26.27
C ARG A 13 -5.41 -2.17 26.06
N ARG A 14 -6.33 -1.40 26.63
CA ARG A 14 -7.79 -1.61 26.47
C ARG A 14 -8.21 -1.71 25.00
N PHE A 15 -7.64 -0.89 24.14
CA PHE A 15 -8.03 -0.77 22.74
C PHE A 15 -6.93 -1.22 21.75
N MET A 16 -5.76 -1.58 22.24
CA MET A 16 -4.63 -1.95 21.39
C MET A 16 -4.75 -3.40 20.92
N SER A 17 -4.53 -3.59 19.63
CA SER A 17 -4.30 -4.90 19.05
C SER A 17 -3.04 -4.93 18.21
N VAL A 18 -2.52 -6.12 17.96
CA VAL A 18 -1.36 -6.36 17.09
C VAL A 18 -1.61 -7.62 16.27
N LEU A 19 -0.94 -7.71 15.12
CA LEU A 19 -0.92 -8.94 14.35
C LEU A 19 -0.02 -9.98 15.00
N ASP A 20 -0.40 -11.24 14.91
CA ASP A 20 0.50 -12.34 15.19
C ASP A 20 1.63 -12.34 14.15
N SER A 21 2.84 -12.60 14.59
CA SER A 21 4.04 -12.60 13.74
C SER A 21 4.57 -14.01 13.46
N LYS A 22 3.73 -15.03 13.63
CA LYS A 22 4.10 -16.44 13.38
C LYS A 22 4.56 -16.70 11.95
N ASP A 23 4.06 -15.92 11.00
CA ASP A 23 4.44 -16.05 9.58
C ASP A 23 5.84 -15.52 9.29
N ILE A 24 6.44 -14.74 10.19
CA ILE A 24 7.77 -14.18 10.00
C ILE A 24 8.80 -15.24 10.38
N THR A 25 9.54 -15.69 9.38
CA THR A 25 10.54 -16.75 9.55
C THR A 25 11.93 -16.23 9.83
N ALA A 26 12.26 -15.01 9.38
CA ALA A 26 13.56 -14.38 9.66
C ALA A 26 13.41 -13.04 10.36
N LYS A 27 14.24 -12.83 11.40
CA LYS A 27 14.29 -11.57 12.18
C LYS A 27 15.26 -10.55 11.59
N SER A 28 16.29 -11.00 10.89
CA SER A 28 17.32 -10.13 10.27
C SER A 28 17.14 -10.07 8.76
N SER A 29 17.34 -8.88 8.20
CA SER A 29 17.25 -8.66 6.75
C SER A 29 18.64 -8.68 6.10
N VAL A 30 18.70 -9.00 4.80
CA VAL A 30 19.93 -9.02 4.00
C VAL A 30 20.50 -7.60 3.89
N ARG A 31 21.72 -7.37 4.38
CA ARG A 31 22.34 -6.03 4.45
C ARG A 31 22.45 -5.34 3.09
N GLY A 32 22.81 -6.06 2.04
CA GLY A 32 22.94 -5.52 0.67
C GLY A 32 21.62 -5.01 0.08
N LEU A 33 20.47 -5.44 0.61
CA LEU A 33 19.15 -5.01 0.17
C LEU A 33 18.53 -3.92 1.08
N LEU A 34 19.33 -3.34 1.98
CA LEU A 34 18.88 -2.28 2.90
C LEU A 34 19.48 -0.93 2.51
N THR A 35 18.65 0.11 2.52
CA THR A 35 19.11 1.49 2.30
C THR A 35 18.46 2.45 3.29
N LYS A 36 19.13 3.58 3.53
CA LYS A 36 18.60 4.67 4.37
C LYS A 36 17.82 5.64 3.48
N LEU A 37 16.57 5.89 3.81
CA LEU A 37 15.80 6.98 3.20
C LEU A 37 15.84 8.21 4.10
N LYS A 38 16.15 9.36 3.51
CA LYS A 38 16.10 10.66 4.20
C LYS A 38 14.66 11.00 4.53
N ALA A 39 14.36 11.25 5.78
CA ALA A 39 13.03 11.69 6.21
C ALA A 39 12.90 13.20 6.04
N THR A 40 11.97 13.64 5.21
CA THR A 40 11.72 15.07 4.93
C THR A 40 10.76 15.72 5.90
N ALA A 41 10.08 14.92 6.75
CA ALA A 41 9.05 15.38 7.70
C ALA A 41 7.97 16.28 7.03
N GLY A 42 7.56 15.92 5.82
CA GLY A 42 6.53 16.63 5.06
C GLY A 42 6.98 17.93 4.39
N ARG A 43 8.31 18.20 4.33
CA ARG A 43 8.87 19.36 3.63
C ARG A 43 9.23 18.98 2.19
N ASN A 44 9.10 19.96 1.28
CA ASN A 44 9.56 19.87 -0.09
C ASN A 44 11.07 20.21 -0.21
N ASN A 45 11.59 20.31 -1.45
CA ASN A 45 12.96 20.72 -1.74
C ASN A 45 13.31 22.11 -1.24
N ASN A 46 12.33 23.04 -1.17
CA ASN A 46 12.49 24.41 -0.66
C ASN A 46 12.31 24.51 0.86
N GLY A 47 12.23 23.40 1.58
CA GLY A 47 12.05 23.38 3.04
C GLY A 47 10.62 23.74 3.52
N ARG A 48 9.69 24.06 2.62
CA ARG A 48 8.30 24.40 2.98
C ARG A 48 7.47 23.17 3.25
N ILE A 49 6.56 23.25 4.23
CA ILE A 49 5.65 22.16 4.58
C ILE A 49 4.58 22.02 3.49
N THR A 50 4.64 20.95 2.71
CA THR A 50 3.66 20.58 1.69
C THR A 50 2.72 19.46 2.15
N SER A 51 3.13 18.67 3.15
CA SER A 51 2.30 17.66 3.78
C SER A 51 2.33 17.88 5.29
N ARG A 52 1.25 18.43 5.86
CA ARG A 52 1.14 18.71 7.29
C ARG A 52 1.12 17.44 8.13
N HIS A 53 1.40 17.58 9.42
CA HIS A 53 1.32 16.53 10.43
C HIS A 53 2.21 15.31 10.13
N LYS A 54 3.37 15.54 9.51
CA LYS A 54 4.40 14.52 9.26
C LYS A 54 5.65 14.81 10.08
N GLU A 55 6.29 13.73 10.54
CA GLU A 55 7.59 13.77 11.22
C GLU A 55 8.41 12.54 10.88
N ARG A 56 9.63 12.45 11.40
CA ARG A 56 10.55 11.35 11.07
C ARG A 56 10.07 9.98 11.57
N GLY A 57 9.44 9.94 12.76
CA GLY A 57 9.08 8.68 13.43
C GLY A 57 10.29 7.90 13.93
N ALA A 58 10.11 6.61 14.18
CA ALA A 58 11.18 5.70 14.58
C ALA A 58 12.22 5.51 13.47
N LYS A 59 13.50 5.31 13.87
CA LYS A 59 14.59 5.00 12.92
C LYS A 59 14.32 3.66 12.24
N LYS A 60 14.37 3.63 10.91
CA LYS A 60 14.10 2.43 10.11
C LYS A 60 14.91 2.42 8.83
N LEU A 61 15.21 1.22 8.31
CA LEU A 61 15.87 0.99 7.04
C LEU A 61 14.85 0.56 6.00
N TYR A 62 14.99 1.06 4.79
CA TYR A 62 14.16 0.67 3.65
C TYR A 62 14.68 -0.62 3.04
N ARG A 63 13.76 -1.55 2.72
CA ARG A 63 14.05 -2.76 1.96
C ARG A 63 13.83 -2.48 0.49
N ILE A 64 14.85 -2.77 -0.33
CA ILE A 64 14.76 -2.64 -1.77
C ILE A 64 13.90 -3.80 -2.29
N ILE A 65 12.72 -3.47 -2.81
CA ILE A 65 11.77 -4.46 -3.32
C ILE A 65 11.86 -4.50 -4.84
N ASP A 66 11.90 -5.70 -5.39
CA ASP A 66 11.79 -5.91 -6.83
C ASP A 66 10.33 -5.77 -7.29
N PHE A 67 9.94 -4.54 -7.62
CA PHE A 67 8.63 -4.27 -8.20
C PHE A 67 8.58 -4.53 -9.70
N LYS A 68 9.74 -4.64 -10.37
CA LYS A 68 9.81 -4.83 -11.82
C LYS A 68 9.68 -6.31 -12.20
N ARG A 69 10.16 -7.19 -11.33
CA ARG A 69 10.20 -8.64 -11.62
C ARG A 69 10.86 -8.95 -12.96
N ASN A 70 11.97 -8.28 -13.24
CA ASN A 70 12.65 -8.31 -14.52
C ASN A 70 13.66 -9.47 -14.69
N LYS A 71 13.68 -10.44 -13.77
CA LYS A 71 14.48 -11.65 -13.88
C LYS A 71 13.61 -12.74 -14.48
N TYR A 72 13.59 -12.78 -15.81
CA TYR A 72 12.68 -13.64 -16.56
C TYR A 72 13.20 -15.07 -16.69
N ASN A 73 12.27 -16.03 -16.69
CA ASN A 73 12.49 -17.46 -16.95
C ASN A 73 13.48 -18.14 -15.99
N ILE A 74 13.79 -17.52 -14.85
CA ILE A 74 14.63 -18.10 -13.81
C ILE A 74 13.78 -18.31 -12.58
N GLU A 75 13.71 -19.55 -12.12
CA GLU A 75 12.98 -19.93 -10.93
C GLU A 75 13.78 -19.53 -9.70
N GLY A 76 13.13 -18.80 -8.79
CA GLY A 76 13.69 -18.44 -7.49
C GLY A 76 12.94 -19.14 -6.37
N LYS A 77 13.65 -19.54 -5.31
CA LYS A 77 13.04 -20.14 -4.11
C LYS A 77 12.84 -19.10 -3.01
N VAL A 78 11.70 -19.15 -2.35
CA VAL A 78 11.40 -18.33 -1.17
C VAL A 78 12.21 -18.85 0.01
N ALA A 79 13.20 -18.08 0.45
CA ALA A 79 14.08 -18.44 1.56
C ALA A 79 13.53 -17.98 2.91
N ALA A 80 12.84 -16.83 2.97
CA ALA A 80 12.32 -16.27 4.21
C ALA A 80 11.15 -15.34 3.97
N ILE A 81 10.29 -15.19 4.98
CA ILE A 81 9.25 -14.17 5.06
C ILE A 81 9.67 -13.18 6.16
N GLU A 82 9.67 -11.87 5.83
CA GLU A 82 10.17 -10.83 6.71
C GLU A 82 9.19 -9.70 6.94
N TYR A 83 9.39 -8.98 8.04
CA TYR A 83 8.69 -7.73 8.35
C TYR A 83 9.37 -6.54 7.65
N ASP A 84 8.58 -5.66 7.03
CA ASP A 84 9.08 -4.39 6.51
C ASP A 84 8.43 -3.21 7.26
N PRO A 85 9.23 -2.31 7.90
CA PRO A 85 8.71 -1.16 8.63
C PRO A 85 8.15 -0.04 7.73
N TYR A 86 8.37 -0.09 6.42
CA TYR A 86 7.89 0.92 5.47
C TYR A 86 6.54 0.56 4.84
N ARG A 87 6.10 -0.69 4.98
CA ARG A 87 4.83 -1.15 4.39
C ARG A 87 4.03 -2.02 5.35
N ASN A 88 2.75 -2.14 5.05
CA ASN A 88 1.85 -2.99 5.82
C ASN A 88 1.93 -4.45 5.39
N ALA A 89 2.30 -4.70 4.13
CA ALA A 89 2.49 -6.03 3.58
C ALA A 89 3.77 -6.68 4.12
N ARG A 90 3.79 -8.01 4.26
CA ARG A 90 5.00 -8.79 4.46
C ARG A 90 5.81 -8.82 3.16
N ILE A 91 7.10 -9.11 3.27
CA ILE A 91 7.99 -9.31 2.13
C ILE A 91 8.58 -10.72 2.18
N ALA A 92 8.81 -11.29 1.01
CA ALA A 92 9.47 -12.59 0.87
C ALA A 92 10.86 -12.38 0.27
N LEU A 93 11.87 -12.98 0.89
CA LEU A 93 13.22 -13.07 0.34
C LEU A 93 13.27 -14.23 -0.65
N VAL A 94 13.56 -13.93 -1.89
CA VAL A 94 13.74 -14.90 -2.97
C VAL A 94 15.22 -15.03 -3.28
N VAL A 95 15.69 -16.26 -3.35
CA VAL A 95 17.07 -16.62 -3.73
C VAL A 95 17.01 -17.34 -5.07
N TYR A 96 17.79 -16.86 -6.02
CA TYR A 96 17.90 -17.43 -7.36
C TYR A 96 19.11 -18.37 -7.47
N PRO A 97 19.14 -19.30 -8.45
CA PRO A 97 20.24 -20.26 -8.62
C PRO A 97 21.61 -19.61 -8.86
N ASP A 98 21.63 -18.39 -9.44
CA ASP A 98 22.85 -17.59 -9.64
C ASP A 98 23.33 -16.84 -8.38
N GLY A 99 22.73 -17.08 -7.22
CA GLY A 99 23.07 -16.44 -5.95
C GLY A 99 22.44 -15.06 -5.74
N ASP A 100 21.76 -14.49 -6.74
CA ASP A 100 21.05 -13.20 -6.59
C ASP A 100 19.91 -13.33 -5.57
N LYS A 101 19.75 -12.28 -4.74
CA LYS A 101 18.72 -12.22 -3.70
C LYS A 101 17.86 -11.01 -3.94
N ARG A 102 16.54 -11.20 -3.95
CA ARG A 102 15.58 -10.10 -4.12
C ARG A 102 14.43 -10.20 -3.14
N TYR A 103 13.95 -9.05 -2.69
CA TYR A 103 12.69 -8.98 -1.96
C TYR A 103 11.53 -8.79 -2.91
N ILE A 104 10.46 -9.53 -2.70
CA ILE A 104 9.17 -9.34 -3.36
C ILE A 104 8.09 -9.08 -2.31
N LEU A 105 6.93 -8.55 -2.73
CA LEU A 105 5.75 -8.55 -1.85
C LEU A 105 5.32 -10.01 -1.64
N GLN A 106 5.05 -10.37 -0.38
CA GLN A 106 4.53 -11.70 -0.08
C GLN A 106 3.04 -11.77 -0.45
N PRO A 107 2.61 -12.58 -1.41
CA PRO A 107 1.21 -12.88 -1.60
C PRO A 107 0.69 -13.83 -0.52
N SER A 108 -0.61 -13.76 -0.28
CA SER A 108 -1.31 -14.67 0.64
C SER A 108 -1.15 -16.12 0.14
N GLY A 109 -0.83 -17.03 1.05
CA GLY A 109 -0.60 -18.44 0.75
C GLY A 109 0.84 -18.82 0.38
N LEU A 110 1.72 -17.87 0.04
CA LEU A 110 3.13 -18.15 -0.25
C LEU A 110 3.89 -18.52 1.03
N LYS A 111 4.61 -19.63 0.99
CA LYS A 111 5.39 -20.18 2.10
C LYS A 111 6.88 -20.21 1.78
N VAL A 112 7.69 -20.43 2.81
CA VAL A 112 9.14 -20.72 2.64
C VAL A 112 9.29 -22.07 1.94
N GLY A 113 10.18 -22.12 0.95
CA GLY A 113 10.41 -23.28 0.09
C GLY A 113 9.64 -23.22 -1.23
N ASP A 114 8.56 -22.41 -1.33
CA ASP A 114 7.83 -22.28 -2.59
C ASP A 114 8.70 -21.62 -3.67
N SER A 115 8.42 -21.98 -4.91
CA SER A 115 9.07 -21.37 -6.07
C SER A 115 8.29 -20.18 -6.61
N VAL A 116 9.01 -19.20 -7.12
CA VAL A 116 8.45 -18.02 -7.81
C VAL A 116 9.24 -17.77 -9.09
N ILE A 117 8.50 -17.45 -10.15
CA ILE A 117 9.09 -17.15 -11.45
C ILE A 117 8.45 -15.90 -12.07
N ALA A 118 9.19 -15.21 -12.90
CA ALA A 118 8.65 -14.15 -13.74
C ALA A 118 8.95 -14.50 -15.21
N ALA A 119 7.99 -14.28 -16.10
CA ALA A 119 8.20 -14.47 -17.53
C ALA A 119 7.44 -13.43 -18.36
N GLU A 120 7.93 -13.17 -19.56
CA GLU A 120 7.20 -12.37 -20.53
C GLU A 120 6.13 -13.19 -21.25
N GLY A 121 6.31 -14.49 -21.35
CA GLY A 121 5.38 -15.47 -21.89
C GLY A 121 4.32 -15.93 -20.89
N GLY A 122 3.51 -16.91 -21.28
CA GLY A 122 2.56 -17.57 -20.40
C GLY A 122 3.27 -18.54 -19.45
N LEU A 123 2.82 -18.56 -18.21
CA LEU A 123 3.22 -19.49 -17.16
C LEU A 123 1.98 -20.13 -16.56
N ASP A 124 2.16 -21.20 -15.82
CA ASP A 124 1.13 -21.73 -14.93
C ASP A 124 0.63 -20.65 -13.97
N ILE A 125 -0.65 -20.69 -13.65
CA ILE A 125 -1.27 -19.72 -12.72
C ILE A 125 -1.03 -20.18 -11.30
N LYS A 126 0.15 -19.85 -10.76
CA LYS A 126 0.53 -20.10 -9.36
C LYS A 126 0.71 -18.79 -8.61
N VAL A 127 0.42 -18.81 -7.30
CA VAL A 127 0.57 -17.65 -6.42
C VAL A 127 2.02 -17.17 -6.41
N GLY A 128 2.24 -15.86 -6.63
CA GLY A 128 3.57 -15.26 -6.64
C GLY A 128 4.26 -15.25 -8.01
N PHE A 129 3.73 -15.95 -9.01
CA PHE A 129 4.24 -15.88 -10.38
C PHE A 129 3.90 -14.53 -10.99
N ALA A 130 4.78 -14.01 -11.83
CA ALA A 130 4.60 -12.72 -12.48
C ALA A 130 4.69 -12.86 -14.00
N MET A 131 3.73 -12.28 -14.71
CA MET A 131 3.70 -12.30 -16.18
C MET A 131 2.95 -11.11 -16.74
N LYS A 132 3.02 -10.93 -18.05
CA LYS A 132 2.26 -9.88 -18.74
C LYS A 132 0.76 -10.12 -18.61
N LEU A 133 -0.02 -9.06 -18.45
CA LEU A 133 -1.48 -9.13 -18.28
C LEU A 133 -2.18 -9.88 -19.44
N LYS A 134 -1.65 -9.81 -20.64
CA LYS A 134 -2.19 -10.55 -21.81
C LYS A 134 -2.15 -12.06 -21.62
N ASN A 135 -1.26 -12.59 -20.80
CA ASN A 135 -1.07 -14.02 -20.59
C ASN A 135 -1.83 -14.58 -19.38
N ILE A 136 -2.37 -13.70 -18.52
CA ILE A 136 -3.11 -14.11 -17.31
C ILE A 136 -4.58 -14.31 -17.66
N PRO A 137 -5.22 -15.46 -17.38
CA PRO A 137 -6.64 -15.68 -17.68
C PRO A 137 -7.56 -14.63 -17.07
N ILE A 138 -8.70 -14.41 -17.75
CA ILE A 138 -9.78 -13.55 -17.23
C ILE A 138 -10.35 -14.16 -15.96
N GLY A 139 -10.74 -13.32 -15.01
CA GLY A 139 -11.22 -13.74 -13.68
C GLY A 139 -10.10 -13.90 -12.64
N THR A 140 -8.84 -14.02 -13.07
CA THR A 140 -7.69 -14.18 -12.15
C THR A 140 -7.50 -12.93 -11.29
N VAL A 141 -7.15 -13.18 -10.02
CA VAL A 141 -6.82 -12.13 -9.05
C VAL A 141 -5.32 -11.87 -9.10
N VAL A 142 -4.95 -10.59 -9.20
CA VAL A 142 -3.56 -10.13 -9.38
C VAL A 142 -3.23 -8.98 -8.44
N HIS A 143 -1.94 -8.79 -8.16
CA HIS A 143 -1.39 -7.68 -7.39
C HIS A 143 -0.11 -7.17 -8.04
N ASN A 144 0.50 -6.12 -7.47
CA ASN A 144 1.75 -5.53 -7.96
C ASN A 144 1.70 -5.22 -9.47
N ILE A 145 0.65 -4.53 -9.90
CA ILE A 145 0.35 -4.29 -11.31
C ILE A 145 1.08 -3.03 -11.79
N GLU A 146 1.70 -3.11 -12.96
CA GLU A 146 2.31 -1.96 -13.61
C GLU A 146 1.26 -1.03 -14.23
N MET A 147 1.57 0.25 -14.31
CA MET A 147 0.80 1.24 -15.07
C MET A 147 1.36 1.48 -16.48
N HIS A 148 2.66 1.33 -16.63
CA HIS A 148 3.37 1.40 -17.90
C HIS A 148 4.35 0.23 -17.97
N PRO A 149 4.53 -0.40 -19.13
CA PRO A 149 5.43 -1.54 -19.28
C PRO A 149 6.85 -1.21 -18.80
N GLY A 150 7.44 -2.07 -17.99
CA GLY A 150 8.80 -1.95 -17.45
C GLY A 150 9.00 -0.88 -16.36
N ALA A 151 7.95 -0.16 -15.97
CA ALA A 151 8.04 0.84 -14.90
C ALA A 151 8.06 0.23 -13.49
N GLY A 152 7.72 -1.04 -13.36
CA GLY A 152 7.52 -1.74 -12.09
C GLY A 152 6.11 -1.56 -11.53
N GLY A 153 5.67 -2.52 -10.73
CA GLY A 153 4.34 -2.54 -10.16
C GLY A 153 4.04 -1.33 -9.27
N GLN A 154 2.89 -0.71 -9.48
CA GLN A 154 2.45 0.48 -8.75
C GLN A 154 1.08 0.32 -8.09
N LEU A 155 0.21 -0.50 -8.65
CA LEU A 155 -1.16 -0.72 -8.19
C LEU A 155 -1.26 -2.01 -7.36
N ALA A 156 -2.23 -2.07 -6.43
CA ALA A 156 -2.52 -3.22 -5.57
C ALA A 156 -1.28 -3.76 -4.84
N ARG A 157 -0.59 -2.92 -4.05
CA ARG A 157 0.63 -3.28 -3.30
C ARG A 157 0.48 -3.31 -1.79
N SER A 158 -0.59 -2.75 -1.26
CA SER A 158 -0.83 -2.72 0.19
C SER A 158 -1.32 -4.08 0.69
N ALA A 159 -1.16 -4.34 1.98
CA ALA A 159 -1.65 -5.56 2.63
C ALA A 159 -3.13 -5.83 2.32
N GLY A 160 -3.46 -7.06 1.97
CA GLY A 160 -4.82 -7.49 1.62
C GLY A 160 -5.36 -6.96 0.30
N MET A 161 -4.57 -6.19 -0.46
CA MET A 161 -5.04 -5.62 -1.72
C MET A 161 -4.80 -6.55 -2.89
N SER A 162 -5.77 -6.55 -3.80
CA SER A 162 -5.72 -7.25 -5.07
C SER A 162 -6.58 -6.53 -6.09
N ALA A 163 -6.43 -6.89 -7.35
CA ALA A 163 -7.29 -6.46 -8.42
C ALA A 163 -7.68 -7.67 -9.26
N GLN A 164 -8.80 -7.62 -9.96
CA GLN A 164 -9.30 -8.74 -10.76
C GLN A 164 -9.30 -8.37 -12.24
N ILE A 165 -8.84 -9.27 -13.08
CA ILE A 165 -8.91 -9.15 -14.54
C ILE A 165 -10.35 -9.45 -14.97
N MET A 166 -11.01 -8.48 -15.58
CA MET A 166 -12.42 -8.59 -15.99
C MET A 166 -12.58 -8.94 -17.47
N GLY A 167 -11.64 -8.49 -18.30
CA GLY A 167 -11.70 -8.71 -19.75
C GLY A 167 -10.51 -8.10 -20.47
N ARG A 168 -10.51 -8.22 -21.81
CA ARG A 168 -9.51 -7.61 -22.69
C ARG A 168 -10.22 -6.94 -23.86
N GLU A 169 -9.66 -5.81 -24.26
CA GLU A 169 -10.15 -5.04 -25.39
C GLU A 169 -8.94 -4.43 -26.12
N ASN A 170 -8.74 -4.81 -27.37
CA ASN A 170 -7.59 -4.39 -28.18
C ASN A 170 -6.26 -4.60 -27.44
N LYS A 171 -5.51 -3.51 -27.25
CA LYS A 171 -4.21 -3.50 -26.52
C LYS A 171 -4.36 -3.34 -25.01
N TYR A 172 -5.58 -3.28 -24.48
CA TYR A 172 -5.84 -3.03 -23.07
C TYR A 172 -6.45 -4.26 -22.38
N THR A 173 -6.11 -4.42 -21.13
CA THR A 173 -6.77 -5.33 -20.18
C THR A 173 -7.63 -4.50 -19.24
N ILE A 174 -8.89 -4.90 -19.06
CA ILE A 174 -9.85 -4.28 -18.14
C ILE A 174 -9.63 -4.88 -16.76
N ILE A 175 -9.30 -4.03 -15.79
CA ILE A 175 -9.00 -4.45 -14.42
C ILE A 175 -9.95 -3.75 -13.45
N ARG A 176 -10.55 -4.54 -12.57
CA ARG A 176 -11.32 -4.08 -11.41
C ARG A 176 -10.38 -3.88 -10.23
N MET A 177 -10.22 -2.63 -9.81
CA MET A 177 -9.37 -2.22 -8.71
C MET A 177 -10.01 -2.50 -7.34
N PRO A 178 -9.23 -2.51 -6.21
CA PRO A 178 -9.79 -2.65 -4.87
C PRO A 178 -10.85 -1.61 -4.51
N SER A 179 -10.79 -0.42 -5.10
CA SER A 179 -11.80 0.64 -4.97
C SER A 179 -13.09 0.39 -5.74
N SER A 180 -13.21 -0.74 -6.43
CA SER A 180 -14.27 -1.07 -7.41
C SER A 180 -14.24 -0.23 -8.71
N GLU A 181 -13.23 0.64 -8.89
CA GLU A 181 -12.98 1.33 -10.15
C GLU A 181 -12.59 0.31 -11.23
N MET A 182 -13.23 0.37 -12.39
CA MET A 182 -12.79 -0.38 -13.58
C MET A 182 -12.00 0.54 -14.49
N ARG A 183 -10.83 0.07 -14.93
CA ARG A 183 -9.94 0.84 -15.77
C ARG A 183 -9.17 0.00 -16.76
N TYR A 184 -8.77 0.64 -17.85
CA TYR A 184 -7.86 0.09 -18.84
C TYR A 184 -6.41 0.16 -18.37
N ILE A 185 -5.67 -0.94 -18.55
CA ILE A 185 -4.22 -1.02 -18.40
C ILE A 185 -3.65 -1.71 -19.64
N LEU A 186 -2.52 -1.27 -20.14
CA LEU A 186 -1.89 -1.89 -21.30
C LEU A 186 -1.61 -3.37 -21.03
N SER A 187 -1.96 -4.24 -21.96
CA SER A 187 -1.84 -5.70 -21.81
C SER A 187 -0.38 -6.19 -21.74
N GLU A 188 0.58 -5.35 -22.15
CA GLU A 188 2.03 -5.59 -21.99
C GLU A 188 2.55 -5.31 -20.57
N CYS A 189 1.75 -4.68 -19.70
CA CYS A 189 2.12 -4.45 -18.30
C CYS A 189 2.23 -5.76 -17.54
N MET A 190 3.22 -5.84 -16.63
CA MET A 190 3.41 -6.97 -15.73
C MET A 190 2.47 -6.92 -14.54
N ALA A 191 2.08 -8.08 -14.06
CA ALA A 191 1.36 -8.26 -12.79
C ALA A 191 1.78 -9.56 -12.12
N SER A 192 1.61 -9.65 -10.80
CA SER A 192 1.84 -10.87 -10.03
C SER A 192 0.51 -11.52 -9.65
N VAL A 193 0.42 -12.84 -9.74
CA VAL A 193 -0.78 -13.62 -9.43
C VAL A 193 -1.00 -13.69 -7.92
N GLY A 194 -2.24 -13.55 -7.47
CA GLY A 194 -2.67 -13.67 -6.08
C GLY A 194 -3.00 -12.35 -5.39
N VAL A 195 -3.31 -12.42 -4.11
CA VAL A 195 -3.64 -11.30 -3.21
C VAL A 195 -2.42 -10.99 -2.36
N VAL A 196 -2.15 -9.72 -2.05
CA VAL A 196 -1.07 -9.36 -1.12
C VAL A 196 -1.41 -9.86 0.28
N GLY A 197 -0.47 -10.53 0.93
CA GLY A 197 -0.66 -11.07 2.28
C GLY A 197 -0.87 -10.02 3.37
N ASN A 198 -1.04 -10.49 4.64
CA ASN A 198 -1.27 -9.66 5.81
C ASN A 198 -2.62 -8.90 5.78
N GLU A 199 -3.66 -9.54 5.31
CA GLU A 199 -5.00 -8.96 5.10
C GLU A 199 -5.61 -8.37 6.39
N ASP A 200 -5.41 -9.02 7.54
CA ASP A 200 -5.94 -8.58 8.84
C ASP A 200 -5.32 -7.27 9.34
N PHE A 201 -4.33 -6.71 8.65
CA PHE A 201 -3.72 -5.43 9.05
C PHE A 201 -4.73 -4.29 9.17
N ILE A 202 -5.78 -4.30 8.36
CA ILE A 202 -6.85 -3.29 8.39
C ILE A 202 -7.61 -3.27 9.71
N ASN A 203 -7.70 -4.41 10.38
CA ASN A 203 -8.45 -4.62 11.61
C ASN A 203 -7.63 -4.29 12.88
N VAL A 204 -6.36 -3.89 12.72
CA VAL A 204 -5.47 -3.58 13.85
C VAL A 204 -5.78 -2.23 14.45
N SER A 205 -6.13 -2.19 15.73
CA SER A 205 -6.27 -0.96 16.49
C SER A 205 -4.92 -0.51 17.05
N ILE A 206 -4.57 0.76 16.82
CA ILE A 206 -3.32 1.35 17.30
C ILE A 206 -3.32 1.52 18.83
N GLY A 207 -4.48 1.88 19.41
CA GLY A 207 -4.75 1.95 20.84
C GLY A 207 -4.14 3.14 21.59
N LYS A 208 -3.08 3.77 21.10
CA LYS A 208 -2.45 4.95 21.72
C LYS A 208 -1.79 5.91 20.73
N ALA A 209 -1.78 7.20 21.06
CA ALA A 209 -1.19 8.26 20.24
C ALA A 209 0.33 8.07 20.00
N GLY A 210 1.07 7.54 20.97
CA GLY A 210 2.51 7.29 20.84
C GLY A 210 2.86 6.34 19.70
N ARG A 211 2.03 5.36 19.37
CA ARG A 211 2.25 4.50 18.19
C ARG A 211 2.15 5.27 16.87
N ASN A 212 1.27 6.27 16.78
CA ASN A 212 1.23 7.16 15.62
C ASN A 212 2.47 8.04 15.53
N ARG A 213 2.98 8.54 16.67
CA ARG A 213 4.26 9.28 16.72
C ARG A 213 5.42 8.43 16.18
N HIS A 214 5.54 7.19 16.61
CA HIS A 214 6.53 6.24 16.08
C HIS A 214 6.40 6.00 14.57
N ARG A 215 5.19 6.09 14.03
CA ARG A 215 4.92 5.98 12.59
C ARG A 215 5.23 7.27 11.80
N GLY A 216 5.56 8.35 12.48
CA GLY A 216 5.86 9.65 11.88
C GLY A 216 4.61 10.50 11.63
N ILE A 217 3.54 10.26 12.37
CA ILE A 217 2.30 11.04 12.31
C ILE A 217 2.24 11.94 13.53
N ARG A 218 2.22 13.26 13.32
CA ARG A 218 2.03 14.24 14.38
C ARG A 218 0.56 14.39 14.77
N PRO A 219 0.27 14.80 16.01
CA PRO A 219 -1.09 15.18 16.42
C PRO A 219 -1.66 16.26 15.50
N GLN A 220 -2.97 16.24 15.33
CA GLN A 220 -3.71 17.23 14.55
C GLN A 220 -4.75 17.90 15.44
N THR A 221 -4.76 19.23 15.41
CA THR A 221 -5.81 20.04 16.02
C THR A 221 -6.99 20.14 15.03
N ARG A 222 -8.21 19.94 15.50
CA ARG A 222 -9.42 20.12 14.68
C ARG A 222 -9.68 21.61 14.48
N GLY A 223 -10.24 22.00 13.32
CA GLY A 223 -10.49 23.40 12.97
C GLY A 223 -11.39 24.16 13.96
N SER A 224 -12.39 23.48 14.54
CA SER A 224 -13.27 24.07 15.57
C SER A 224 -12.59 24.38 16.92
N ALA A 225 -11.35 23.95 17.13
CA ALA A 225 -10.55 24.25 18.31
C ALA A 225 -9.44 25.26 18.00
N MET A 226 -9.51 25.92 16.87
CA MET A 226 -8.59 26.97 16.44
C MET A 226 -9.25 28.36 16.56
N ASN A 227 -8.46 29.41 16.41
CA ASN A 227 -8.98 30.78 16.30
C ASN A 227 -9.57 31.05 14.90
N PRO A 228 -10.47 32.04 14.75
CA PRO A 228 -11.06 32.39 13.44
C PRO A 228 -10.03 32.69 12.35
N VAL A 229 -8.89 33.25 12.71
CA VAL A 229 -7.78 33.55 11.78
C VAL A 229 -7.12 32.30 11.21
N ASP A 230 -7.13 31.19 11.96
CA ASP A 230 -6.42 29.96 11.60
C ASP A 230 -7.29 28.97 10.81
N HIS A 231 -8.61 29.04 11.02
CA HIS A 231 -9.54 28.12 10.37
C HIS A 231 -10.94 28.73 10.27
N PRO A 232 -11.65 28.52 9.15
CA PRO A 232 -13.05 28.97 8.98
C PRO A 232 -14.02 28.43 10.04
N HIS A 233 -13.70 27.33 10.71
CA HIS A 233 -14.49 26.77 11.81
C HIS A 233 -14.04 27.26 13.20
N GLY A 234 -13.07 28.16 13.26
CA GLY A 234 -12.52 28.65 14.51
C GLY A 234 -13.40 29.69 15.22
N GLY A 235 -13.12 29.87 16.49
CA GLY A 235 -13.85 30.84 17.34
C GLY A 235 -15.11 30.28 17.97
N GLY A 236 -15.89 31.20 18.58
CA GLY A 236 -17.11 30.89 19.31
C GLY A 236 -16.86 30.63 20.81
N GLU A 237 -17.93 30.63 21.59
CA GLU A 237 -17.89 30.31 23.02
C GLU A 237 -18.19 28.82 23.26
N GLY A 238 -17.44 28.20 24.18
CA GLY A 238 -17.63 26.83 24.60
C GLY A 238 -17.39 25.81 23.47
N LYS A 239 -18.18 24.75 23.46
CA LYS A 239 -18.09 23.67 22.47
C LYS A 239 -18.94 24.01 21.24
N THR A 240 -18.38 24.83 20.36
CA THR A 240 -19.03 25.19 19.09
C THR A 240 -18.89 24.10 18.03
N GLY A 241 -19.93 23.98 17.21
CA GLY A 241 -19.90 23.16 15.99
C GLY A 241 -19.32 23.91 14.78
N THR A 242 -19.48 23.34 13.60
CA THR A 242 -19.22 24.07 12.35
C THR A 242 -20.44 24.90 11.99
N SER A 243 -20.27 26.21 11.85
CA SER A 243 -21.34 27.09 11.37
C SER A 243 -21.55 26.94 9.86
N GLY A 244 -22.19 25.86 9.42
CA GLY A 244 -22.46 25.59 8.01
C GLY A 244 -21.75 24.36 7.47
N HIS A 245 -21.55 24.31 6.14
CA HIS A 245 -20.93 23.16 5.47
C HIS A 245 -19.45 23.00 5.88
N PRO A 246 -18.99 21.79 6.25
CA PRO A 246 -17.61 21.58 6.64
C PRO A 246 -16.64 21.95 5.53
N VAL A 247 -15.63 22.77 5.85
CA VAL A 247 -14.62 23.24 4.91
C VAL A 247 -13.19 22.92 5.41
N SER A 248 -12.24 22.95 4.49
CA SER A 248 -10.80 22.88 4.77
C SER A 248 -10.31 24.23 5.34
N PRO A 249 -9.05 24.31 5.86
CA PRO A 249 -8.45 25.58 6.28
C PRO A 249 -8.41 26.66 5.19
N TRP A 250 -8.52 26.28 3.95
CA TRP A 250 -8.54 27.18 2.77
C TRP A 250 -9.97 27.45 2.25
N GLY A 251 -10.99 27.09 2.99
CA GLY A 251 -12.39 27.31 2.61
C GLY A 251 -12.97 26.33 1.60
N THR A 252 -12.19 25.35 1.11
CA THR A 252 -12.70 24.35 0.17
C THR A 252 -13.64 23.39 0.87
N PRO A 253 -14.88 23.13 0.33
CA PRO A 253 -15.81 22.18 0.91
C PRO A 253 -15.18 20.81 1.14
N ALA A 254 -15.35 20.26 2.36
CA ALA A 254 -14.72 18.98 2.76
C ALA A 254 -15.55 17.75 2.40
N LYS A 255 -16.85 17.91 2.16
CA LYS A 255 -17.79 16.84 1.79
C LYS A 255 -18.42 17.12 0.43
N GLY A 256 -18.48 16.08 -0.42
CA GLY A 256 -19.16 16.11 -1.70
C GLY A 256 -18.44 16.86 -2.84
N TYR A 257 -17.53 17.75 -2.53
CA TYR A 257 -16.81 18.53 -3.54
C TYR A 257 -15.78 17.70 -4.28
N LYS A 258 -15.82 17.75 -5.62
CA LYS A 258 -14.89 17.02 -6.47
C LYS A 258 -13.57 17.78 -6.60
N THR A 259 -12.56 17.37 -5.81
CA THR A 259 -11.23 18.00 -5.81
C THR A 259 -10.30 17.51 -6.90
N ARG A 260 -10.55 16.32 -7.48
CA ARG A 260 -9.73 15.79 -8.57
C ARG A 260 -9.93 16.61 -9.86
N LYS A 261 -8.89 17.26 -10.34
CA LYS A 261 -8.88 17.93 -11.65
C LYS A 261 -8.90 16.91 -12.78
N LYS A 262 -9.33 17.31 -13.98
CA LYS A 262 -9.23 16.48 -15.19
C LYS A 262 -7.77 16.13 -15.48
N LYS A 263 -7.51 14.86 -15.79
CA LYS A 263 -6.17 14.33 -16.11
C LYS A 263 -6.26 13.48 -17.39
N ALA A 264 -5.15 13.37 -18.12
CA ALA A 264 -5.07 12.50 -19.30
C ALA A 264 -5.45 11.04 -18.99
N SER A 265 -5.13 10.57 -17.77
CA SER A 265 -5.49 9.24 -17.32
C SER A 265 -7.00 8.99 -17.11
N ASP A 266 -7.84 10.03 -17.18
CA ASP A 266 -9.31 9.85 -17.04
C ASP A 266 -9.91 9.08 -18.21
N LYS A 267 -9.26 9.13 -19.39
CA LYS A 267 -9.64 8.32 -20.58
C LYS A 267 -9.49 6.81 -20.33
N LEU A 268 -8.67 6.42 -19.38
CA LEU A 268 -8.44 5.01 -19.02
C LEU A 268 -9.38 4.51 -17.93
N ILE A 269 -10.29 5.33 -17.43
CA ILE A 269 -11.26 4.95 -16.40
C ILE A 269 -12.59 4.67 -17.06
N ILE A 270 -13.05 3.40 -16.99
CA ILE A 270 -14.32 2.95 -17.56
C ILE A 270 -15.47 3.34 -16.62
N SER A 271 -15.35 2.95 -15.36
CA SER A 271 -16.38 3.25 -14.35
C SER A 271 -15.77 3.49 -12.99
N ARG A 272 -16.45 4.34 -12.21
CA ARG A 272 -16.16 4.57 -10.79
C ARG A 272 -17.36 4.14 -9.96
N LYS A 273 -17.12 3.70 -8.72
CA LYS A 273 -18.22 3.46 -7.78
C LYS A 273 -19.02 4.76 -7.64
N LYS A 274 -20.27 4.74 -8.05
CA LYS A 274 -21.21 5.83 -7.74
C LYS A 274 -21.51 5.74 -6.24
N HIS A 275 -21.19 6.75 -5.46
CA HIS A 275 -21.75 6.88 -4.12
C HIS A 275 -23.24 7.16 -4.29
N LYS A 276 -24.08 6.25 -3.79
CA LYS A 276 -25.52 6.50 -3.62
C LYS A 276 -25.71 7.50 -2.50
#